data_e5a666edd789aa6cf1dc7f8dffc443fa
#
_entry.id   e5a666edd789aa6cf1dc7f8dffc443fa
#
_cell.length_a   1.000
_cell.length_b   1.000
_cell.length_c   1.000
_cell.angle_alpha   90.00
_cell.angle_beta   90.00
_cell.angle_gamma   90.00
#
_symmetry.space_group_name_H-M   'P 1'
#
loop_
_entity.id
_entity.type
_entity.pdbx_description
1 polymer ?
#
loop_
_entity_poly.entity_id
_entity_poly.type
_entity_poly.pdbx_seq_one_letter_code
_entity_poly.pdbx_strand_id
1 'polypeptide(L)'
;MRELKIFLVVVVFTALVYWGVEPYAHSVMKPHVAPANFDYAAEDTAYAKGIIAEKEIALEDAKKSNDAKRIESAQKDLDKAKENLAKVEELWADVAKIDFTKGNAAKGKEFFNNNCFACHGVKEDDIAANITDSSLGVISPDLSSAGVIFDEKFLAALIMNPALALKVDHKFGDAFIMTAYNSEVSGDSEELVNANIADVIAYLKEVGLKFEAKENATIKQEAELKYSKIEDANEKSALVEKEIAFAKDKSTFIEACGRCHDIKYDNFFTPSNHNDLANYLGSVPPDLSMMIRSRGEQYLHDFINNTQKLLPGTAMPRVGLTEDAQVKVVSYLEKVGDSKKEERESTGIYIMIFFVILSIFAIGWKRSVWSKLH
;
A
#
# COMPACT_ATOMS: atom_id res chain seq x y z
N MET A 1 14.91 -0.95 56.19
CA MET A 1 15.78 -1.57 55.15
C MET A 1 15.07 -2.73 54.40
N ARG A 2 14.32 -3.62 55.07
CA ARG A 2 13.61 -4.75 54.40
C ARG A 2 12.60 -4.27 53.38
N GLU A 3 11.78 -3.27 53.68
CA GLU A 3 10.75 -2.72 52.83
C GLU A 3 11.34 -2.03 51.58
N LEU A 4 12.44 -1.32 51.72
CA LEU A 4 13.16 -0.70 50.60
C LEU A 4 13.68 -1.77 49.60
N LYS A 5 14.18 -2.90 50.12
CA LYS A 5 14.60 -4.01 49.26
C LYS A 5 13.42 -4.62 48.50
N ILE A 6 12.29 -4.84 49.17
CA ILE A 6 11.08 -5.36 48.50
C ILE A 6 10.61 -4.38 47.41
N PHE A 7 10.56 -3.09 47.73
CA PHE A 7 10.19 -2.06 46.76
C PHE A 7 11.12 -2.06 45.53
N LEU A 8 12.43 -2.07 45.76
CA LEU A 8 13.42 -2.12 44.67
C LEU A 8 13.28 -3.37 43.82
N VAL A 9 13.04 -4.53 44.43
CA VAL A 9 12.78 -5.77 43.69
C VAL A 9 11.53 -5.64 42.82
N VAL A 10 10.42 -5.14 43.34
CA VAL A 10 9.18 -4.93 42.57
C VAL A 10 9.41 -3.95 41.41
N VAL A 11 10.07 -2.81 41.68
CA VAL A 11 10.36 -1.80 40.63
C VAL A 11 11.24 -2.40 39.54
N VAL A 12 12.31 -3.12 39.91
CA VAL A 12 13.22 -3.72 38.94
C VAL A 12 12.50 -4.78 38.10
N PHE A 13 11.71 -5.65 38.71
CA PHE A 13 10.97 -6.66 37.95
C PHE A 13 9.89 -6.04 37.06
N THR A 14 9.16 -5.04 37.54
CA THR A 14 8.16 -4.32 36.70
C THR A 14 8.83 -3.62 35.52
N ALA A 15 9.95 -2.92 35.77
CA ALA A 15 10.73 -2.28 34.72
C ALA A 15 11.29 -3.29 33.70
N LEU A 16 11.79 -4.45 34.19
CA LEU A 16 12.32 -5.50 33.32
C LEU A 16 11.22 -6.11 32.46
N VAL A 17 10.02 -6.33 33.00
CA VAL A 17 8.87 -6.84 32.22
C VAL A 17 8.43 -5.81 31.18
N TYR A 18 8.25 -4.55 31.58
CA TYR A 18 7.68 -3.52 30.73
C TYR A 18 8.67 -2.95 29.68
N TRP A 19 9.94 -2.81 30.02
CA TRP A 19 10.96 -2.26 29.12
C TRP A 19 11.92 -3.31 28.53
N GLY A 20 11.87 -4.54 29.03
CA GLY A 20 12.69 -5.64 28.54
C GLY A 20 11.87 -6.73 27.85
N VAL A 21 11.04 -7.43 28.59
CA VAL A 21 10.33 -8.61 28.07
C VAL A 21 9.28 -8.23 27.05
N GLU A 22 8.48 -7.20 27.30
CA GLU A 22 7.40 -6.78 26.40
C GLU A 22 7.93 -6.26 25.06
N PRO A 23 8.88 -5.32 24.97
CA PRO A 23 9.46 -4.91 23.69
C PRO A 23 10.16 -6.06 22.96
N TYR A 24 10.83 -6.95 23.70
CA TYR A 24 11.45 -8.12 23.11
C TYR A 24 10.40 -9.07 22.51
N ALA A 25 9.35 -9.38 23.26
CA ALA A 25 8.25 -10.22 22.77
C ALA A 25 7.61 -9.61 21.52
N HIS A 26 7.33 -8.30 21.50
CA HIS A 26 6.82 -7.61 20.34
C HIS A 26 7.78 -7.66 19.15
N SER A 27 9.08 -7.53 19.38
CA SER A 27 10.07 -7.61 18.29
C SER A 27 10.14 -8.99 17.65
N VAL A 28 9.96 -10.06 18.46
CA VAL A 28 9.95 -11.45 17.97
C VAL A 28 8.63 -11.82 17.32
N MET A 29 7.51 -11.28 17.84
CA MET A 29 6.16 -11.59 17.32
C MET A 29 5.80 -10.77 16.07
N LYS A 30 6.41 -9.60 15.86
CA LYS A 30 6.21 -8.84 14.62
C LYS A 30 6.90 -9.58 13.48
N PRO A 31 6.21 -9.84 12.37
CA PRO A 31 6.88 -10.38 11.19
C PRO A 31 8.02 -9.44 10.77
N HIS A 32 9.23 -9.99 10.64
CA HIS A 32 10.35 -9.25 10.07
C HIS A 32 10.10 -9.13 8.57
N VAL A 33 9.50 -8.04 8.17
CA VAL A 33 9.24 -7.72 6.77
C VAL A 33 10.28 -6.71 6.33
N ALA A 34 10.93 -6.93 5.20
CA ALA A 34 11.86 -5.97 4.63
C ALA A 34 11.11 -4.68 4.27
N PRO A 35 11.71 -3.49 4.44
CA PRO A 35 11.08 -2.24 4.04
C PRO A 35 10.62 -2.25 2.59
N ALA A 36 9.50 -1.58 2.30
CA ALA A 36 9.01 -1.39 0.95
C ALA A 36 10.09 -0.73 0.07
N ASN A 37 10.26 -1.28 -1.13
CA ASN A 37 11.24 -0.76 -2.09
C ASN A 37 10.51 -0.14 -3.27
N PHE A 38 10.64 1.18 -3.43
CA PHE A 38 9.98 1.93 -4.51
C PHE A 38 10.80 1.96 -5.81
N ASP A 39 12.00 1.38 -5.83
CA ASP A 39 12.61 0.95 -7.08
C ASP A 39 11.98 -0.38 -7.52
N TYR A 40 10.90 -0.28 -8.26
CA TYR A 40 10.11 -1.42 -8.69
C TYR A 40 10.89 -2.41 -9.56
N ALA A 41 11.85 -1.93 -10.34
CA ALA A 41 12.73 -2.78 -11.14
C ALA A 41 13.64 -3.63 -10.26
N ALA A 42 14.26 -2.99 -9.27
CA ALA A 42 15.11 -3.68 -8.29
C ALA A 42 14.31 -4.65 -7.42
N GLU A 43 13.11 -4.25 -6.95
CA GLU A 43 12.23 -5.10 -6.14
C GLU A 43 11.78 -6.35 -6.91
N ASP A 44 11.38 -6.20 -8.18
CA ASP A 44 10.93 -7.31 -9.01
C ASP A 44 12.03 -8.30 -9.32
N THR A 45 13.20 -7.77 -9.68
CA THR A 45 14.37 -8.61 -9.95
C THR A 45 14.81 -9.36 -8.69
N ALA A 46 14.86 -8.69 -7.54
CA ALA A 46 15.20 -9.32 -6.27
C ALA A 46 14.19 -10.40 -5.86
N TYR A 47 12.90 -10.13 -6.01
CA TYR A 47 11.84 -11.09 -5.73
C TYR A 47 11.92 -12.32 -6.64
N ALA A 48 12.09 -12.14 -7.96
CA ALA A 48 12.20 -13.25 -8.91
C ALA A 48 13.46 -14.12 -8.65
N LYS A 49 14.59 -13.49 -8.29
CA LYS A 49 15.80 -14.21 -7.88
C LYS A 49 15.59 -14.99 -6.58
N GLY A 50 14.83 -14.46 -5.62
CA GLY A 50 14.43 -15.16 -4.40
C GLY A 50 13.63 -16.43 -4.71
N ILE A 51 12.65 -16.34 -5.61
CA ILE A 51 11.86 -17.50 -6.04
C ILE A 51 12.75 -18.56 -6.70
N ILE A 52 13.72 -18.18 -7.53
CA ILE A 52 14.68 -19.13 -8.13
C ILE A 52 15.46 -19.87 -7.04
N ALA A 53 15.99 -19.16 -6.06
CA ALA A 53 16.72 -19.78 -4.95
C ALA A 53 15.86 -20.77 -4.15
N GLU A 54 14.59 -20.44 -3.89
CA GLU A 54 13.65 -21.38 -3.26
C GLU A 54 13.42 -22.64 -4.12
N LYS A 55 13.25 -22.48 -5.44
CA LYS A 55 13.05 -23.61 -6.35
C LYS A 55 14.30 -24.48 -6.52
N GLU A 56 15.50 -23.89 -6.44
CA GLU A 56 16.77 -24.65 -6.42
C GLU A 56 16.87 -25.53 -5.18
N ILE A 57 16.53 -25.00 -3.99
CA ILE A 57 16.47 -25.77 -2.75
C ILE A 57 15.46 -26.91 -2.88
N ALA A 58 14.26 -26.63 -3.40
CA ALA A 58 13.20 -27.62 -3.59
C ALA A 58 13.64 -28.75 -4.55
N LEU A 59 14.38 -28.42 -5.62
CA LEU A 59 14.93 -29.40 -6.55
C LEU A 59 15.99 -30.28 -5.89
N GLU A 60 16.90 -29.70 -5.09
CA GLU A 60 17.90 -30.49 -4.34
C GLU A 60 17.24 -31.44 -3.35
N ASP A 61 16.18 -31.01 -2.67
CA ASP A 61 15.41 -31.88 -1.75
C ASP A 61 14.64 -32.98 -2.53
N ALA A 62 14.10 -32.65 -3.71
CA ALA A 62 13.49 -33.65 -4.58
C ALA A 62 14.49 -34.73 -5.03
N LYS A 63 15.72 -34.33 -5.39
CA LYS A 63 16.80 -35.28 -5.78
C LYS A 63 17.15 -36.25 -4.64
N LYS A 64 17.17 -35.76 -3.39
CA LYS A 64 17.41 -36.62 -2.20
C LYS A 64 16.33 -37.70 -2.01
N SER A 65 15.10 -37.45 -2.48
CA SER A 65 13.99 -38.40 -2.36
C SER A 65 14.03 -39.56 -3.34
N ASN A 66 14.87 -39.51 -4.40
CA ASN A 66 14.94 -40.47 -5.51
C ASN A 66 13.60 -40.71 -6.25
N ASP A 67 12.61 -39.77 -6.11
CA ASP A 67 11.34 -39.84 -6.82
C ASP A 67 11.45 -39.09 -8.15
N ALA A 68 11.43 -39.79 -9.26
CA ALA A 68 11.59 -39.23 -10.59
C ALA A 68 10.51 -38.19 -10.94
N LYS A 69 9.24 -38.43 -10.54
CA LYS A 69 8.14 -37.48 -10.81
C LYS A 69 8.30 -36.19 -10.02
N ARG A 70 8.74 -36.29 -8.76
CA ARG A 70 9.00 -35.14 -7.92
C ARG A 70 10.18 -34.32 -8.44
N ILE A 71 11.23 -34.97 -8.91
CA ILE A 71 12.38 -34.30 -9.53
C ILE A 71 11.98 -33.58 -10.81
N GLU A 72 11.21 -34.22 -11.68
CA GLU A 72 10.71 -33.62 -12.93
C GLU A 72 9.83 -32.38 -12.65
N SER A 73 8.90 -32.48 -11.68
CA SER A 73 8.06 -31.35 -11.27
C SER A 73 8.88 -30.18 -10.73
N ALA A 74 9.83 -30.44 -9.84
CA ALA A 74 10.69 -29.42 -9.26
C ALA A 74 11.58 -28.75 -10.30
N GLN A 75 12.10 -29.53 -11.28
CA GLN A 75 12.85 -28.97 -12.40
C GLN A 75 12.00 -28.04 -13.27
N LYS A 76 10.78 -28.46 -13.60
CA LYS A 76 9.83 -27.63 -14.37
C LYS A 76 9.48 -26.33 -13.64
N ASP A 77 9.31 -26.38 -12.32
CA ASP A 77 9.05 -25.18 -11.53
C ASP A 77 10.24 -24.22 -11.51
N LEU A 78 11.46 -24.74 -11.43
CA LEU A 78 12.69 -23.95 -11.52
C LEU A 78 12.83 -23.30 -12.92
N ASP A 79 12.56 -24.05 -14.00
CA ASP A 79 12.67 -23.53 -15.36
C ASP A 79 11.65 -22.41 -15.60
N LYS A 80 10.42 -22.54 -15.08
CA LYS A 80 9.41 -21.47 -15.11
C LYS A 80 9.86 -20.23 -14.31
N ALA A 81 10.48 -20.44 -13.15
CA ALA A 81 10.97 -19.30 -12.35
C ALA A 81 12.08 -18.54 -13.09
N LYS A 82 12.97 -19.24 -13.79
CA LYS A 82 14.01 -18.62 -14.63
C LYS A 82 13.43 -17.89 -15.84
N GLU A 83 12.43 -18.46 -16.49
CA GLU A 83 11.70 -17.80 -17.59
C GLU A 83 11.01 -16.51 -17.10
N ASN A 84 10.37 -16.56 -15.92
CA ASN A 84 9.75 -15.37 -15.32
C ASN A 84 10.78 -14.28 -15.01
N LEU A 85 11.95 -14.63 -14.46
CA LEU A 85 13.02 -13.64 -14.24
C LEU A 85 13.43 -12.98 -15.55
N ALA A 86 13.58 -13.74 -16.64
CA ALA A 86 13.95 -13.17 -17.93
C ALA A 86 12.91 -12.17 -18.44
N LYS A 87 11.61 -12.49 -18.33
CA LYS A 87 10.50 -11.57 -18.68
C LYS A 87 10.51 -10.31 -17.83
N VAL A 88 10.78 -10.43 -16.54
CA VAL A 88 10.89 -9.29 -15.62
C VAL A 88 12.07 -8.40 -15.98
N GLU A 89 13.25 -8.99 -16.21
CA GLU A 89 14.46 -8.23 -16.58
C GLU A 89 14.29 -7.54 -17.95
N GLU A 90 13.63 -8.18 -18.91
CA GLU A 90 13.31 -7.60 -20.22
C GLU A 90 12.36 -6.41 -20.09
N LEU A 91 11.23 -6.57 -19.37
CA LEU A 91 10.27 -5.49 -19.16
C LEU A 91 10.93 -4.23 -18.56
N TRP A 92 11.73 -4.41 -17.51
CA TRP A 92 12.38 -3.27 -16.87
C TRP A 92 13.55 -2.70 -17.67
N ALA A 93 14.21 -3.51 -18.50
CA ALA A 93 15.20 -3.02 -19.46
C ALA A 93 14.55 -2.15 -20.55
N ASP A 94 13.36 -2.51 -21.01
CA ASP A 94 12.60 -1.70 -21.98
C ASP A 94 12.10 -0.42 -21.37
N VAL A 95 11.55 -0.45 -20.16
CA VAL A 95 11.16 0.76 -19.42
C VAL A 95 12.35 1.70 -19.22
N ALA A 96 13.54 1.18 -18.96
CA ALA A 96 14.75 1.99 -18.78
C ALA A 96 15.20 2.74 -20.05
N LYS A 97 14.73 2.34 -21.22
CA LYS A 97 15.03 3.03 -22.50
C LYS A 97 14.12 4.26 -22.72
N ILE A 98 13.05 4.41 -21.94
CA ILE A 98 12.09 5.51 -22.11
C ILE A 98 12.66 6.79 -21.49
N ASP A 99 12.74 7.84 -22.27
CA ASP A 99 13.10 9.18 -21.81
C ASP A 99 11.83 10.00 -21.49
N PHE A 100 11.38 9.92 -20.26
CA PHE A 100 10.17 10.63 -19.80
C PHE A 100 10.28 12.15 -19.90
N THR A 101 11.49 12.72 -19.97
CA THR A 101 11.69 14.18 -20.10
C THR A 101 11.30 14.72 -21.48
N LYS A 102 11.21 13.85 -22.48
CA LYS A 102 10.81 14.19 -23.86
C LYS A 102 9.32 14.06 -24.11
N GLY A 103 8.54 13.56 -23.13
CA GLY A 103 7.11 13.37 -23.28
C GLY A 103 6.36 14.67 -23.60
N ASN A 104 5.42 14.57 -24.53
CA ASN A 104 4.57 15.68 -24.96
C ASN A 104 3.11 15.42 -24.58
N ALA A 105 2.57 16.17 -23.62
CA ALA A 105 1.22 15.97 -23.10
C ALA A 105 0.11 16.07 -24.16
N ALA A 106 0.26 16.96 -25.18
CA ALA A 106 -0.74 17.09 -26.25
C ALA A 106 -0.81 15.85 -27.13
N LYS A 107 0.36 15.27 -27.50
CA LYS A 107 0.43 14.00 -28.21
C LYS A 107 -0.04 12.84 -27.32
N GLY A 108 0.28 12.88 -26.03
CA GLY A 108 -0.18 11.91 -25.05
C GLY A 108 -1.70 11.88 -24.93
N LYS A 109 -2.37 13.03 -24.96
CA LYS A 109 -3.83 13.12 -25.00
C LYS A 109 -4.41 12.51 -26.28
N GLU A 110 -3.79 12.74 -27.43
CA GLU A 110 -4.19 12.11 -28.70
C GLU A 110 -4.02 10.58 -28.63
N PHE A 111 -2.88 10.11 -28.15
CA PHE A 111 -2.63 8.68 -27.94
C PHE A 111 -3.64 8.06 -26.98
N PHE A 112 -3.94 8.72 -25.85
CA PHE A 112 -4.96 8.29 -24.88
C PHE A 112 -6.33 8.12 -25.55
N ASN A 113 -6.77 9.09 -26.32
CA ASN A 113 -8.06 9.04 -26.99
C ASN A 113 -8.15 7.93 -28.04
N ASN A 114 -7.04 7.51 -28.63
CA ASN A 114 -7.04 6.47 -29.64
C ASN A 114 -6.89 5.06 -29.03
N ASN A 115 -6.24 4.93 -27.86
CA ASN A 115 -5.84 3.60 -27.32
C ASN A 115 -6.42 3.28 -25.94
N CYS A 116 -6.71 4.28 -25.08
CA CYS A 116 -7.05 4.08 -23.68
C CYS A 116 -8.52 4.41 -23.36
N PHE A 117 -9.11 5.35 -24.12
CA PHE A 117 -10.46 5.88 -23.92
C PHE A 117 -11.56 4.79 -23.97
N ALA A 118 -11.31 3.69 -24.68
CA ALA A 118 -12.29 2.59 -24.74
C ALA A 118 -12.66 2.04 -23.35
N CYS A 119 -11.72 2.11 -22.38
CA CYS A 119 -11.91 1.59 -21.03
C CYS A 119 -11.79 2.65 -19.94
N HIS A 120 -10.90 3.64 -20.13
CA HIS A 120 -10.54 4.62 -19.11
C HIS A 120 -11.13 5.99 -19.38
N GLY A 121 -11.61 6.66 -18.31
CA GLY A 121 -11.95 8.08 -18.34
C GLY A 121 -10.81 8.94 -17.79
N VAL A 122 -10.90 10.24 -18.05
CA VAL A 122 -10.14 11.33 -17.43
C VAL A 122 -11.14 12.44 -17.15
N LYS A 123 -11.83 12.37 -16.01
CA LYS A 123 -12.91 13.30 -15.65
C LYS A 123 -12.42 14.73 -15.54
N GLU A 124 -11.17 14.94 -15.15
CA GLU A 124 -10.59 16.28 -15.05
C GLU A 124 -10.47 16.98 -16.42
N ASP A 125 -10.42 16.20 -17.51
CA ASP A 125 -10.42 16.67 -18.89
C ASP A 125 -11.77 16.44 -19.62
N ASP A 126 -12.87 16.22 -18.86
CA ASP A 126 -14.24 15.93 -19.37
C ASP A 126 -14.34 14.67 -20.25
N ILE A 127 -13.39 13.73 -20.09
CA ILE A 127 -13.39 12.46 -20.79
C ILE A 127 -14.06 11.40 -19.90
N ALA A 128 -15.28 11.01 -20.23
CA ALA A 128 -16.00 9.93 -19.51
C ALA A 128 -15.55 8.56 -20.01
N ALA A 129 -15.36 7.60 -19.08
CA ALA A 129 -15.12 6.21 -19.45
C ALA A 129 -16.33 5.59 -20.16
N ASN A 130 -16.08 4.72 -21.15
CA ASN A 130 -17.15 3.95 -21.79
C ASN A 130 -17.62 2.78 -20.92
N ILE A 131 -16.73 2.24 -20.08
CA ILE A 131 -17.03 1.15 -19.14
C ILE A 131 -17.16 1.76 -17.75
N THR A 132 -18.37 1.78 -17.22
CA THR A 132 -18.71 2.43 -15.94
C THR A 132 -19.21 1.46 -14.88
N ASP A 133 -19.30 0.17 -15.20
CA ASP A 133 -19.74 -0.89 -14.31
C ASP A 133 -18.68 -1.99 -14.12
N SER A 134 -18.97 -2.96 -13.26
CA SER A 134 -18.07 -4.09 -12.96
C SER A 134 -18.35 -5.33 -13.81
N SER A 135 -19.02 -5.22 -14.95
CA SER A 135 -19.38 -6.35 -15.82
C SER A 135 -18.16 -7.14 -16.32
N LEU A 136 -17.02 -6.47 -16.46
CA LEU A 136 -15.72 -7.08 -16.79
C LEU A 136 -14.92 -7.51 -15.55
N GLY A 137 -15.54 -7.50 -14.37
CA GLY A 137 -14.94 -7.93 -13.10
C GLY A 137 -14.58 -6.79 -12.17
N VAL A 138 -13.92 -5.74 -12.65
CA VAL A 138 -13.53 -4.54 -11.89
C VAL A 138 -13.84 -3.31 -12.74
N ILE A 139 -14.36 -2.26 -12.12
CA ILE A 139 -14.55 -0.96 -12.80
C ILE A 139 -13.18 -0.43 -13.23
N SER A 140 -13.06 -0.05 -14.50
CA SER A 140 -11.84 0.59 -15.01
C SER A 140 -11.58 1.90 -14.26
N PRO A 141 -10.33 2.19 -13.84
CA PRO A 141 -10.04 3.42 -13.13
C PRO A 141 -10.23 4.65 -14.01
N ASP A 142 -10.75 5.73 -13.42
CA ASP A 142 -10.54 7.08 -13.92
C ASP A 142 -9.06 7.42 -13.75
N LEU A 143 -8.42 8.00 -14.75
CA LEU A 143 -6.98 8.26 -14.74
C LEU A 143 -6.63 9.72 -14.40
N SER A 144 -7.59 10.51 -13.91
CA SER A 144 -7.36 11.92 -13.54
C SER A 144 -6.27 12.11 -12.48
N SER A 145 -6.16 11.18 -11.52
CA SER A 145 -5.14 11.20 -10.46
C SER A 145 -3.88 10.42 -10.80
N ALA A 146 -3.90 9.59 -11.86
CA ALA A 146 -2.90 8.55 -12.11
C ALA A 146 -1.46 9.09 -12.20
N GLY A 147 -1.27 10.23 -12.83
CA GLY A 147 0.07 10.81 -13.04
C GLY A 147 0.74 11.37 -11.78
N VAL A 148 0.02 11.47 -10.65
CA VAL A 148 0.56 11.98 -9.37
C VAL A 148 0.60 10.92 -8.27
N ILE A 149 -0.28 9.91 -8.31
CA ILE A 149 -0.31 8.87 -7.28
C ILE A 149 0.50 7.62 -7.64
N PHE A 150 0.71 7.34 -8.94
CA PHE A 150 1.49 6.19 -9.38
C PHE A 150 2.90 6.59 -9.84
N ASP A 151 3.86 5.68 -9.64
CA ASP A 151 5.22 5.86 -10.15
C ASP A 151 5.26 5.82 -11.68
N GLU A 152 6.03 6.73 -12.30
CA GLU A 152 6.06 6.88 -13.76
C GLU A 152 6.62 5.65 -14.48
N LYS A 153 7.66 5.02 -13.90
CA LYS A 153 8.26 3.82 -14.48
C LYS A 153 7.33 2.63 -14.32
N PHE A 154 6.62 2.56 -13.18
CA PHE A 154 5.58 1.57 -12.99
C PHE A 154 4.43 1.73 -13.99
N LEU A 155 3.96 2.96 -14.24
CA LEU A 155 2.95 3.21 -15.28
C LEU A 155 3.43 2.76 -16.66
N ALA A 156 4.69 2.99 -17.00
CA ALA A 156 5.26 2.51 -18.26
C ALA A 156 5.27 0.98 -18.33
N ALA A 157 5.75 0.31 -17.27
CA ALA A 157 5.72 -1.15 -17.17
C ALA A 157 4.29 -1.70 -17.26
N LEU A 158 3.33 -1.03 -16.62
CA LEU A 158 1.91 -1.37 -16.65
C LEU A 158 1.33 -1.27 -18.07
N ILE A 159 1.69 -0.26 -18.83
CA ILE A 159 1.26 -0.10 -20.23
C ILE A 159 1.89 -1.17 -21.12
N MET A 160 3.18 -1.48 -20.92
CA MET A 160 3.92 -2.45 -21.73
C MET A 160 3.48 -3.90 -21.47
N ASN A 161 3.28 -4.27 -20.19
CA ASN A 161 2.87 -5.62 -19.80
C ASN A 161 2.04 -5.57 -18.50
N PRO A 162 0.71 -5.36 -18.60
CA PRO A 162 -0.16 -5.14 -17.43
C PRO A 162 -0.15 -6.29 -16.43
N ALA A 163 -0.26 -7.53 -16.89
CA ALA A 163 -0.35 -8.69 -16.01
C ALA A 163 0.93 -8.91 -15.20
N LEU A 164 2.08 -8.73 -15.83
CA LEU A 164 3.39 -8.88 -15.20
C LEU A 164 3.69 -7.73 -14.24
N ALA A 165 3.43 -6.48 -14.64
CA ALA A 165 3.63 -5.30 -13.80
C ALA A 165 2.75 -5.33 -12.54
N LEU A 166 1.49 -5.75 -12.67
CA LEU A 166 0.54 -5.92 -11.57
C LEU A 166 0.78 -7.20 -10.74
N LYS A 167 1.70 -8.08 -11.17
CA LYS A 167 1.98 -9.39 -10.55
C LYS A 167 0.76 -10.30 -10.46
N VAL A 168 -0.07 -10.30 -11.49
CA VAL A 168 -1.27 -11.14 -11.62
C VAL A 168 -1.23 -12.07 -12.83
N ASP A 169 -0.10 -12.17 -13.50
CA ASP A 169 0.16 -13.07 -14.61
C ASP A 169 -0.08 -14.56 -14.25
N HIS A 170 0.23 -14.95 -13.02
CA HIS A 170 -0.05 -16.28 -12.48
C HIS A 170 -1.55 -16.65 -12.49
N LYS A 171 -2.45 -15.64 -12.50
CA LYS A 171 -3.90 -15.84 -12.50
C LYS A 171 -4.52 -15.62 -13.87
N PHE A 172 -4.13 -14.57 -14.57
CA PHE A 172 -4.79 -14.14 -15.80
C PHE A 172 -3.96 -14.42 -17.04
N GLY A 173 -2.62 -14.53 -16.91
CA GLY A 173 -1.71 -14.72 -18.05
C GLY A 173 -1.94 -13.69 -19.15
N ASP A 174 -1.94 -14.15 -20.40
CA ASP A 174 -2.16 -13.30 -21.57
C ASP A 174 -3.63 -12.88 -21.76
N ALA A 175 -4.56 -13.44 -20.97
CA ALA A 175 -5.98 -13.12 -21.01
C ALA A 175 -6.36 -11.95 -20.08
N PHE A 176 -5.39 -11.17 -19.58
CA PHE A 176 -5.68 -10.00 -18.76
C PHE A 176 -6.46 -8.94 -19.55
N ILE A 177 -7.47 -8.33 -18.93
CA ILE A 177 -8.43 -7.43 -19.61
C ILE A 177 -7.74 -6.22 -20.24
N MET A 178 -6.78 -5.59 -19.52
CA MET A 178 -6.02 -4.48 -20.07
C MET A 178 -5.03 -5.01 -21.10
N THR A 179 -5.16 -4.56 -22.35
CA THR A 179 -4.27 -4.95 -23.45
C THR A 179 -2.91 -4.28 -23.29
N ALA A 180 -1.85 -5.04 -23.49
CA ALA A 180 -0.48 -4.52 -23.52
C ALA A 180 -0.27 -3.60 -24.73
N TYR A 181 0.57 -2.58 -24.57
CA TYR A 181 1.08 -1.76 -25.67
C TYR A 181 2.61 -1.84 -25.68
N ASN A 182 3.12 -2.67 -26.57
CA ASN A 182 4.54 -2.88 -26.84
C ASN A 182 4.73 -3.20 -28.33
N SER A 183 5.97 -3.35 -28.79
CA SER A 183 6.29 -3.56 -30.20
C SER A 183 5.70 -4.86 -30.76
N GLU A 184 5.59 -5.92 -29.95
CA GLU A 184 5.05 -7.20 -30.38
C GLU A 184 3.54 -7.15 -30.61
N VAL A 185 2.81 -6.44 -29.74
CA VAL A 185 1.34 -6.34 -29.78
C VAL A 185 0.88 -5.28 -30.78
N SER A 186 1.50 -4.10 -30.79
CA SER A 186 1.11 -2.99 -31.66
C SER A 186 1.66 -3.11 -33.08
N GLY A 187 2.80 -3.78 -33.27
CA GLY A 187 3.56 -3.78 -34.51
C GLY A 187 4.34 -2.49 -34.78
N ASP A 188 4.34 -1.53 -33.82
CA ASP A 188 5.11 -0.31 -33.91
C ASP A 188 6.60 -0.57 -33.63
N SER A 189 7.47 0.37 -34.11
CA SER A 189 8.88 0.29 -33.71
C SER A 189 9.05 0.60 -32.21
N GLU A 190 10.12 0.07 -31.63
CA GLU A 190 10.44 0.29 -30.21
C GLU A 190 10.55 1.78 -29.88
N GLU A 191 11.17 2.58 -30.79
CA GLU A 191 11.31 4.01 -30.61
C GLU A 191 9.94 4.72 -30.57
N LEU A 192 8.98 4.27 -31.41
CA LEU A 192 7.64 4.84 -31.44
C LEU A 192 6.84 4.45 -30.17
N VAL A 193 6.95 3.20 -29.74
CA VAL A 193 6.35 2.73 -28.48
C VAL A 193 6.86 3.55 -27.29
N ASN A 194 8.18 3.71 -27.19
CA ASN A 194 8.79 4.47 -26.09
C ASN A 194 8.37 5.95 -26.12
N ALA A 195 8.29 6.57 -27.30
CA ALA A 195 7.81 7.95 -27.45
C ALA A 195 6.33 8.08 -27.04
N ASN A 196 5.46 7.18 -27.49
CA ASN A 196 4.03 7.22 -27.16
C ASN A 196 3.79 6.99 -25.66
N ILE A 197 4.55 6.12 -25.01
CA ILE A 197 4.46 5.89 -23.56
C ILE A 197 4.94 7.13 -22.80
N ALA A 198 6.05 7.75 -23.19
CA ALA A 198 6.52 9.01 -22.60
C ALA A 198 5.47 10.12 -22.75
N ASP A 199 4.86 10.24 -23.93
CA ASP A 199 3.84 11.24 -24.23
C ASP A 199 2.58 11.04 -23.37
N VAL A 200 2.04 9.81 -23.27
CA VAL A 200 0.85 9.55 -22.45
C VAL A 200 1.11 9.73 -20.97
N ILE A 201 2.29 9.38 -20.47
CA ILE A 201 2.66 9.65 -19.06
C ILE A 201 2.79 11.14 -18.81
N ALA A 202 3.35 11.92 -19.73
CA ALA A 202 3.38 13.38 -19.63
C ALA A 202 1.96 13.97 -19.57
N TYR A 203 1.04 13.47 -20.38
CA TYR A 203 -0.37 13.86 -20.34
C TYR A 203 -1.00 13.54 -18.97
N LEU A 204 -0.86 12.31 -18.49
CA LEU A 204 -1.41 11.90 -17.18
C LEU A 204 -0.82 12.74 -16.03
N LYS A 205 0.47 13.10 -16.09
CA LYS A 205 1.08 14.00 -15.10
C LYS A 205 0.47 15.40 -15.15
N GLU A 206 0.29 15.98 -16.34
CA GLU A 206 -0.33 17.30 -16.48
C GLU A 206 -1.76 17.30 -15.89
N VAL A 207 -2.56 16.30 -16.22
CA VAL A 207 -3.91 16.15 -15.70
C VAL A 207 -3.90 15.89 -14.19
N GLY A 208 -3.00 15.03 -13.71
CA GLY A 208 -2.87 14.72 -12.29
C GLY A 208 -2.56 15.96 -11.45
N LEU A 209 -1.70 16.85 -11.93
CA LEU A 209 -1.42 18.11 -11.24
C LEU A 209 -2.63 19.05 -11.20
N LYS A 210 -3.44 19.10 -12.27
CA LYS A 210 -4.69 19.86 -12.30
C LYS A 210 -5.70 19.28 -11.31
N PHE A 211 -5.87 17.95 -11.32
CA PHE A 211 -6.72 17.24 -10.38
C PHE A 211 -6.32 17.52 -8.93
N GLU A 212 -5.04 17.35 -8.60
CA GLU A 212 -4.53 17.58 -7.24
C GLU A 212 -4.74 19.03 -6.77
N ALA A 213 -4.51 20.01 -7.64
CA ALA A 213 -4.72 21.42 -7.32
C ALA A 213 -6.18 21.72 -7.02
N LYS A 214 -7.10 21.21 -7.82
CA LYS A 214 -8.54 21.38 -7.66
C LYS A 214 -9.05 20.66 -6.40
N GLU A 215 -8.65 19.42 -6.20
CA GLU A 215 -8.99 18.62 -5.04
C GLU A 215 -8.50 19.28 -3.73
N ASN A 216 -7.24 19.74 -3.71
CA ASN A 216 -6.69 20.48 -2.58
C ASN A 216 -7.46 21.76 -2.25
N ALA A 217 -7.93 22.50 -3.27
CA ALA A 217 -8.74 23.70 -3.07
C ALA A 217 -10.11 23.38 -2.50
N THR A 218 -10.77 22.32 -3.01
CA THR A 218 -12.07 21.84 -2.52
C THR A 218 -11.97 21.36 -1.08
N ILE A 219 -11.01 20.50 -0.77
CA ILE A 219 -10.76 19.98 0.58
C ILE A 219 -10.53 21.12 1.58
N LYS A 220 -9.73 22.12 1.19
CA LYS A 220 -9.46 23.28 2.05
C LYS A 220 -10.74 24.07 2.32
N GLN A 221 -11.52 24.35 1.30
CA GLN A 221 -12.78 25.09 1.43
C GLN A 221 -13.78 24.35 2.33
N GLU A 222 -13.92 23.04 2.15
CA GLU A 222 -14.81 22.20 2.96
C GLU A 222 -14.38 22.16 4.44
N ALA A 223 -13.08 22.00 4.70
CA ALA A 223 -12.52 22.01 6.04
C ALA A 223 -12.74 23.37 6.74
N GLU A 224 -12.49 24.49 6.06
CA GLU A 224 -12.72 25.82 6.59
C GLU A 224 -14.21 26.07 6.89
N LEU A 225 -15.11 25.59 6.05
CA LEU A 225 -16.55 25.67 6.23
C LEU A 225 -17.01 24.82 7.42
N LYS A 226 -16.53 23.59 7.55
CA LYS A 226 -16.85 22.65 8.65
C LYS A 226 -16.56 23.26 10.01
N TYR A 227 -15.44 23.95 10.15
CA TYR A 227 -14.99 24.56 11.40
C TYR A 227 -15.24 26.08 11.48
N SER A 228 -16.11 26.63 10.62
CA SER A 228 -16.40 28.08 10.55
C SER A 228 -16.94 28.67 11.85
N LYS A 229 -17.60 27.87 12.71
CA LYS A 229 -18.21 28.27 13.95
C LYS A 229 -17.25 28.26 15.16
N ILE A 230 -16.02 27.78 15.00
CA ILE A 230 -15.02 27.78 16.05
C ILE A 230 -14.46 29.20 16.20
N GLU A 231 -14.56 29.76 17.40
CA GLU A 231 -14.15 31.16 17.70
C GLU A 231 -12.64 31.26 17.97
N ASP A 232 -12.06 30.28 18.67
CA ASP A 232 -10.61 30.26 18.90
C ASP A 232 -9.84 29.99 17.62
N ALA A 233 -9.01 30.94 17.20
CA ALA A 233 -8.29 30.89 15.94
C ALA A 233 -7.23 29.77 15.91
N ASN A 234 -6.59 29.46 17.03
CA ASN A 234 -5.57 28.42 17.13
C ASN A 234 -6.23 27.04 17.08
N GLU A 235 -7.31 26.84 17.83
CA GLU A 235 -8.09 25.60 17.79
C GLU A 235 -8.67 25.36 16.40
N LYS A 236 -9.24 26.39 15.77
CA LYS A 236 -9.77 26.32 14.42
C LYS A 236 -8.70 25.91 13.43
N SER A 237 -7.52 26.55 13.44
CA SER A 237 -6.41 26.24 12.53
C SER A 237 -5.98 24.77 12.66
N ALA A 238 -5.80 24.29 13.90
CA ALA A 238 -5.40 22.90 14.16
C ALA A 238 -6.44 21.89 13.66
N LEU A 239 -7.73 22.15 13.85
CA LEU A 239 -8.81 21.30 13.37
C LEU A 239 -8.90 21.29 11.83
N VAL A 240 -8.77 22.45 11.21
CA VAL A 240 -8.77 22.59 9.74
C VAL A 240 -7.58 21.83 9.13
N GLU A 241 -6.38 22.00 9.69
CA GLU A 241 -5.19 21.29 9.20
C GLU A 241 -5.33 19.75 9.33
N LYS A 242 -5.87 19.28 10.47
CA LYS A 242 -6.13 17.85 10.70
C LYS A 242 -7.16 17.30 9.70
N GLU A 243 -8.21 18.06 9.43
CA GLU A 243 -9.25 17.68 8.45
C GLU A 243 -8.68 17.63 7.04
N ILE A 244 -7.90 18.64 6.64
CA ILE A 244 -7.24 18.68 5.32
C ILE A 244 -6.34 17.46 5.14
N ALA A 245 -5.52 17.15 6.15
CA ALA A 245 -4.62 15.99 6.10
C ALA A 245 -5.39 14.66 6.01
N PHE A 246 -6.51 14.54 6.74
CA PHE A 246 -7.38 13.36 6.66
C PHE A 246 -8.05 13.22 5.28
N ALA A 247 -8.60 14.31 4.75
CA ALA A 247 -9.32 14.29 3.49
C ALA A 247 -8.40 13.99 2.30
N LYS A 248 -7.15 14.52 2.29
CA LYS A 248 -6.13 14.20 1.27
C LYS A 248 -5.74 12.72 1.31
N ASP A 249 -5.50 12.17 2.48
CA ASP A 249 -5.17 10.76 2.65
C ASP A 249 -6.32 9.87 2.17
N LYS A 250 -7.57 10.24 2.52
CA LYS A 250 -8.80 9.57 2.07
C LYS A 250 -8.96 9.62 0.54
N SER A 251 -8.76 10.78 -0.07
CA SER A 251 -8.85 10.95 -1.52
C SER A 251 -7.84 10.02 -2.23
N THR A 252 -6.59 10.01 -1.77
CA THR A 252 -5.56 9.10 -2.32
C THR A 252 -5.95 7.63 -2.17
N PHE A 253 -6.54 7.24 -1.02
CA PHE A 253 -7.04 5.88 -0.82
C PHE A 253 -8.17 5.53 -1.80
N ILE A 254 -9.14 6.42 -1.99
CA ILE A 254 -10.27 6.20 -2.91
C ILE A 254 -9.77 5.95 -4.32
N GLU A 255 -8.85 6.78 -4.80
CA GLU A 255 -8.27 6.67 -6.13
C GLU A 255 -7.45 5.37 -6.32
N ALA A 256 -6.67 4.98 -5.32
CA ALA A 256 -5.79 3.82 -5.40
C ALA A 256 -6.50 2.49 -5.11
N CYS A 257 -7.36 2.43 -4.09
CA CYS A 257 -7.88 1.19 -3.49
C CYS A 257 -9.41 1.08 -3.52
N GLY A 258 -10.11 2.22 -3.59
CA GLY A 258 -11.56 2.30 -3.41
C GLY A 258 -12.40 1.57 -4.44
N ARG A 259 -11.82 1.17 -5.59
CA ARG A 259 -12.52 0.37 -6.61
C ARG A 259 -12.80 -1.07 -6.17
N CYS A 260 -12.05 -1.57 -5.20
CA CYS A 260 -12.14 -2.96 -4.74
C CYS A 260 -12.42 -3.10 -3.24
N HIS A 261 -12.00 -2.13 -2.43
CA HIS A 261 -12.04 -2.23 -0.97
C HIS A 261 -13.03 -1.27 -0.32
N ASP A 262 -13.79 -1.80 0.65
CA ASP A 262 -14.63 -1.02 1.57
C ASP A 262 -13.81 -0.50 2.75
N ILE A 263 -14.28 0.61 3.33
CA ILE A 263 -13.89 1.15 4.64
C ILE A 263 -15.17 1.42 5.44
N LYS A 264 -15.71 0.40 6.06
CA LYS A 264 -17.00 0.50 6.78
C LYS A 264 -16.98 1.48 7.94
N TYR A 265 -15.83 1.64 8.61
CA TYR A 265 -15.72 2.59 9.73
C TYR A 265 -15.81 4.06 9.29
N ASP A 266 -15.54 4.35 8.02
CA ASP A 266 -15.70 5.68 7.43
C ASP A 266 -16.89 5.76 6.44
N ASN A 267 -17.79 4.77 6.48
CA ASN A 267 -18.97 4.64 5.60
C ASN A 267 -18.63 4.72 4.10
N PHE A 268 -17.43 4.28 3.72
CA PHE A 268 -17.04 4.17 2.33
C PHE A 268 -17.27 2.74 1.83
N PHE A 269 -17.99 2.61 0.72
CA PHE A 269 -18.26 1.34 0.04
C PHE A 269 -17.80 1.41 -1.40
N THR A 270 -17.13 0.35 -1.85
CA THR A 270 -16.67 0.25 -3.23
C THR A 270 -17.85 0.38 -4.21
N PRO A 271 -17.68 1.10 -5.32
CA PRO A 271 -18.70 1.15 -6.38
C PRO A 271 -18.80 -0.17 -7.17
N SER A 272 -17.81 -1.05 -7.10
CA SER A 272 -17.82 -2.34 -7.79
C SER A 272 -18.76 -3.33 -7.10
N ASN A 273 -19.48 -4.13 -7.90
CA ASN A 273 -20.33 -5.18 -7.36
C ASN A 273 -19.48 -6.31 -6.74
N HIS A 274 -19.74 -6.69 -5.50
CA HIS A 274 -18.99 -7.71 -4.79
C HIS A 274 -19.04 -9.09 -5.45
N ASN A 275 -20.15 -9.45 -6.12
CA ASN A 275 -20.26 -10.71 -6.84
C ASN A 275 -19.37 -10.72 -8.09
N ASP A 276 -19.30 -9.61 -8.82
CA ASP A 276 -18.44 -9.46 -9.98
C ASP A 276 -16.97 -9.55 -9.56
N LEU A 277 -16.59 -8.83 -8.47
CA LEU A 277 -15.27 -8.93 -7.87
C LEU A 277 -14.91 -10.37 -7.46
N ALA A 278 -15.85 -11.07 -6.79
CA ALA A 278 -15.65 -12.46 -6.37
C ALA A 278 -15.46 -13.40 -7.56
N ASN A 279 -16.25 -13.25 -8.61
CA ASN A 279 -16.13 -14.04 -9.82
C ASN A 279 -14.81 -13.81 -10.55
N TYR A 280 -14.39 -12.56 -10.66
CA TYR A 280 -13.17 -12.17 -11.36
C TYR A 280 -11.89 -12.49 -10.54
N LEU A 281 -11.86 -12.11 -9.27
CA LEU A 281 -10.69 -12.29 -8.41
C LEU A 281 -10.64 -13.67 -7.74
N GLY A 282 -11.77 -14.41 -7.68
CA GLY A 282 -11.92 -15.67 -6.95
C GLY A 282 -12.26 -15.49 -5.46
N SER A 283 -12.31 -14.25 -4.98
CA SER A 283 -12.72 -13.90 -3.61
C SER A 283 -13.14 -12.44 -3.55
N VAL A 284 -13.98 -12.09 -2.57
CA VAL A 284 -14.31 -10.69 -2.28
C VAL A 284 -13.13 -10.01 -1.60
N PRO A 285 -12.67 -8.84 -2.08
CA PRO A 285 -11.68 -8.04 -1.37
C PRO A 285 -12.16 -7.70 0.05
N PRO A 286 -11.29 -7.81 1.07
CA PRO A 286 -11.69 -7.54 2.44
C PRO A 286 -11.97 -6.05 2.70
N ASP A 287 -12.84 -5.77 3.67
CA ASP A 287 -12.96 -4.47 4.31
C ASP A 287 -11.65 -4.13 5.05
N LEU A 288 -11.08 -2.96 4.78
CA LEU A 288 -9.77 -2.57 5.32
C LEU A 288 -9.84 -1.81 6.64
N SER A 289 -11.03 -1.57 7.20
CA SER A 289 -11.23 -0.77 8.44
C SER A 289 -10.37 -1.20 9.62
N MET A 290 -10.07 -2.52 9.72
CA MET A 290 -9.30 -3.09 10.84
C MET A 290 -7.87 -3.51 10.46
N MET A 291 -7.44 -3.31 9.21
CA MET A 291 -6.19 -3.90 8.73
C MET A 291 -4.97 -3.35 9.44
N ILE A 292 -4.93 -2.07 9.77
CA ILE A 292 -3.81 -1.45 10.51
C ILE A 292 -3.60 -2.11 11.88
N ARG A 293 -4.68 -2.46 12.58
CA ARG A 293 -4.59 -3.10 13.91
C ARG A 293 -4.28 -4.59 13.84
N SER A 294 -4.71 -5.26 12.77
CA SER A 294 -4.51 -6.71 12.61
C SER A 294 -3.14 -7.06 12.02
N ARG A 295 -2.56 -6.18 11.19
CA ARG A 295 -1.31 -6.45 10.45
C ARG A 295 -0.18 -5.51 10.81
N GLY A 296 -0.50 -4.26 11.18
CA GLY A 296 0.48 -3.21 11.47
C GLY A 296 0.90 -2.44 10.22
N GLU A 297 1.47 -1.28 10.47
CA GLU A 297 1.86 -0.29 9.46
C GLU A 297 2.89 -0.85 8.47
N GLN A 298 3.99 -1.42 8.97
CA GLN A 298 5.08 -1.96 8.14
C GLN A 298 4.57 -3.05 7.18
N TYR A 299 3.75 -3.97 7.68
CA TYR A 299 3.16 -5.01 6.84
C TYR A 299 2.32 -4.42 5.70
N LEU A 300 1.53 -3.38 5.97
CA LEU A 300 0.69 -2.76 4.94
C LEU A 300 1.54 -2.08 3.86
N HIS A 301 2.60 -1.36 4.25
CA HIS A 301 3.54 -0.78 3.30
C HIS A 301 4.15 -1.83 2.37
N ASP A 302 4.67 -2.92 2.93
CA ASP A 302 5.32 -3.97 2.15
C ASP A 302 4.32 -4.75 1.29
N PHE A 303 3.12 -5.00 1.82
CA PHE A 303 2.06 -5.71 1.10
C PHE A 303 1.54 -4.91 -0.10
N ILE A 304 1.31 -3.61 0.04
CA ILE A 304 0.86 -2.74 -1.06
C ILE A 304 1.95 -2.66 -2.14
N ASN A 305 3.21 -2.58 -1.73
CA ASN A 305 4.36 -2.47 -2.62
C ASN A 305 4.62 -3.77 -3.40
N ASN A 306 4.50 -4.95 -2.74
CA ASN A 306 4.66 -6.25 -3.38
C ASN A 306 3.77 -7.32 -2.76
N THR A 307 2.55 -7.45 -3.29
CA THR A 307 1.51 -8.36 -2.77
C THR A 307 1.95 -9.83 -2.74
N GLN A 308 2.68 -10.28 -3.77
CA GLN A 308 3.11 -11.68 -3.91
C GLN A 308 4.21 -12.07 -2.92
N LYS A 309 4.95 -11.11 -2.37
CA LYS A 309 6.00 -11.36 -1.38
C LYS A 309 5.44 -11.83 -0.03
N LEU A 310 4.31 -11.27 0.39
CA LEU A 310 3.68 -11.56 1.68
C LEU A 310 2.48 -12.51 1.57
N LEU A 311 1.83 -12.56 0.42
CA LEU A 311 0.70 -13.46 0.16
C LEU A 311 0.81 -14.05 -1.24
N PRO A 312 1.69 -15.04 -1.45
CA PRO A 312 1.87 -15.69 -2.76
C PRO A 312 0.56 -16.27 -3.29
N GLY A 313 0.29 -16.03 -4.58
CA GLY A 313 -0.94 -16.49 -5.25
C GLY A 313 -2.16 -15.59 -5.04
N THR A 314 -2.04 -14.46 -4.33
CA THR A 314 -3.15 -13.52 -4.20
C THR A 314 -3.52 -12.90 -5.56
N ALA A 315 -4.84 -12.74 -5.78
CA ALA A 315 -5.35 -12.01 -6.94
C ALA A 315 -5.32 -10.47 -6.75
N MET A 316 -4.97 -9.97 -5.56
CA MET A 316 -4.79 -8.54 -5.36
C MET A 316 -3.60 -8.06 -6.19
N PRO A 317 -3.81 -7.13 -7.14
CA PRO A 317 -2.71 -6.58 -7.92
C PRO A 317 -1.81 -5.69 -7.07
N ARG A 318 -0.54 -5.60 -7.47
CA ARG A 318 0.33 -4.52 -7.00
C ARG A 318 -0.20 -3.18 -7.53
N VAL A 319 -0.22 -2.16 -6.69
CA VAL A 319 -0.82 -0.87 -7.06
C VAL A 319 0.19 0.07 -7.74
N GLY A 320 1.48 -0.03 -7.41
CA GLY A 320 2.55 0.78 -8.02
C GLY A 320 2.54 2.26 -7.62
N LEU A 321 2.17 2.54 -6.39
CA LEU A 321 2.11 3.89 -5.85
C LEU A 321 3.50 4.54 -5.74
N THR A 322 3.53 5.87 -5.80
CA THR A 322 4.67 6.63 -5.29
C THR A 322 4.79 6.44 -3.77
N GLU A 323 5.98 6.69 -3.20
CA GLU A 323 6.19 6.60 -1.76
C GLU A 323 5.22 7.51 -0.98
N ASP A 324 5.05 8.76 -1.43
CA ASP A 324 4.13 9.73 -0.83
C ASP A 324 2.67 9.24 -0.85
N ALA A 325 2.21 8.75 -1.99
CA ALA A 325 0.85 8.22 -2.12
C ALA A 325 0.63 6.99 -1.22
N GLN A 326 1.62 6.10 -1.12
CA GLN A 326 1.52 4.93 -0.25
C GLN A 326 1.48 5.32 1.23
N VAL A 327 2.27 6.31 1.65
CA VAL A 327 2.22 6.87 3.02
C VAL A 327 0.83 7.43 3.32
N LYS A 328 0.24 8.20 2.40
CA LYS A 328 -1.12 8.73 2.54
C LYS A 328 -2.17 7.62 2.69
N VAL A 329 -2.09 6.58 1.88
CA VAL A 329 -3.00 5.41 1.96
C VAL A 329 -2.90 4.74 3.33
N VAL A 330 -1.69 4.45 3.81
CA VAL A 330 -1.50 3.79 5.12
C VAL A 330 -1.90 4.70 6.27
N SER A 331 -1.61 6.01 6.19
CA SER A 331 -2.04 7.03 7.15
C SER A 331 -3.58 7.09 7.26
N TYR A 332 -4.29 7.05 6.13
CA TYR A 332 -5.76 6.98 6.15
C TYR A 332 -6.26 5.73 6.88
N LEU A 333 -5.71 4.55 6.54
CA LEU A 333 -6.08 3.30 7.22
C LEU A 333 -5.80 3.35 8.72
N GLU A 334 -4.71 4.00 9.15
CA GLU A 334 -4.40 4.19 10.56
C GLU A 334 -5.42 5.12 11.25
N LYS A 335 -5.70 6.29 10.66
CA LYS A 335 -6.66 7.26 11.22
C LYS A 335 -8.06 6.69 11.36
N VAL A 336 -8.48 5.83 10.43
CA VAL A 336 -9.79 5.17 10.50
C VAL A 336 -9.77 3.96 11.44
N GLY A 337 -8.78 3.07 11.30
CA GLY A 337 -8.74 1.81 12.03
C GLY A 337 -8.26 1.93 13.48
N ASP A 338 -7.49 2.97 13.81
CA ASP A 338 -7.00 3.25 15.16
C ASP A 338 -7.16 4.73 15.55
N SER A 339 -8.36 5.28 15.34
CA SER A 339 -8.71 6.68 15.57
C SER A 339 -8.42 7.19 17.00
N LYS A 340 -8.24 6.28 17.97
CA LYS A 340 -7.94 6.58 19.37
C LYS A 340 -6.47 6.34 19.75
N LYS A 341 -5.58 6.17 18.80
CA LYS A 341 -4.16 5.90 19.05
C LYS A 341 -3.52 7.02 19.90
N GLU A 342 -3.66 8.27 19.46
CA GLU A 342 -3.10 9.43 20.16
C GLU A 342 -3.65 9.58 21.60
N GLU A 343 -4.98 9.42 21.77
CA GLU A 343 -5.61 9.48 23.09
C GLU A 343 -5.14 8.34 24.01
N ARG A 344 -4.99 7.13 23.46
CA ARG A 344 -4.54 5.96 24.22
C ARG A 344 -3.08 6.11 24.66
N GLU A 345 -2.21 6.58 23.79
CA GLU A 345 -0.79 6.81 24.12
C GLU A 345 -0.62 7.90 25.18
N SER A 346 -1.33 9.03 25.05
CA SER A 346 -1.30 10.10 26.06
C SER A 346 -1.88 9.64 27.40
N THR A 347 -3.02 8.94 27.38
CA THR A 347 -3.66 8.40 28.59
C THR A 347 -2.74 7.40 29.30
N GLY A 348 -2.00 6.59 28.56
CA GLY A 348 -1.00 5.65 29.12
C GLY A 348 0.04 6.36 29.97
N ILE A 349 0.56 7.51 29.51
CA ILE A 349 1.52 8.33 30.25
C ILE A 349 0.91 8.84 31.55
N TYR A 350 -0.30 9.37 31.52
CA TYR A 350 -0.98 9.87 32.73
C TYR A 350 -1.27 8.77 33.73
N ILE A 351 -1.66 7.58 33.28
CA ILE A 351 -1.87 6.40 34.13
C ILE A 351 -0.57 6.00 34.81
N MET A 352 0.55 5.97 34.09
CA MET A 352 1.85 5.64 34.66
C MET A 352 2.27 6.67 35.73
N ILE A 353 2.12 7.97 35.47
CA ILE A 353 2.39 9.04 36.44
C ILE A 353 1.52 8.88 37.70
N PHE A 354 0.21 8.60 37.52
CA PHE A 354 -0.69 8.36 38.63
C PHE A 354 -0.24 7.20 39.52
N PHE A 355 0.14 6.07 38.96
CA PHE A 355 0.62 4.91 39.75
C PHE A 355 1.96 5.17 40.44
N VAL A 356 2.85 5.97 39.85
CA VAL A 356 4.08 6.39 40.51
C VAL A 356 3.76 7.23 41.75
N ILE A 357 2.89 8.24 41.63
CA ILE A 357 2.45 9.07 42.75
C ILE A 357 1.77 8.25 43.82
N LEU A 358 0.86 7.35 43.44
CA LEU A 358 0.16 6.47 44.36
C LEU A 358 1.12 5.54 45.12
N SER A 359 2.14 5.05 44.45
CA SER A 359 3.19 4.19 45.07
C SER A 359 3.99 4.97 46.11
N ILE A 360 4.37 6.21 45.83
CA ILE A 360 5.07 7.08 46.78
C ILE A 360 4.20 7.32 47.99
N PHE A 361 2.91 7.64 47.79
CA PHE A 361 1.95 7.86 48.85
C PHE A 361 1.77 6.59 49.73
N ALA A 362 1.62 5.42 49.11
CA ALA A 362 1.47 4.14 49.83
C ALA A 362 2.72 3.81 50.68
N ILE A 363 3.92 4.12 50.18
CA ILE A 363 5.15 3.96 50.96
C ILE A 363 5.19 4.90 52.16
N GLY A 364 4.86 6.16 51.94
CA GLY A 364 4.77 7.18 53.04
C GLY A 364 3.78 6.77 54.09
N TRP A 365 2.57 6.35 53.69
CA TRP A 365 1.54 5.86 54.60
C TRP A 365 2.01 4.65 55.39
N LYS A 366 2.55 3.65 54.72
CA LYS A 366 3.09 2.46 55.39
C LYS A 366 4.15 2.83 56.42
N ARG A 367 5.12 3.69 56.08
CA ARG A 367 6.15 4.19 57.03
C ARG A 367 5.51 4.90 58.22
N SER A 368 4.52 5.74 58.02
CA SER A 368 3.79 6.46 59.09
C SER A 368 3.06 5.51 60.04
N VAL A 369 2.40 4.49 59.53
CA VAL A 369 1.70 3.48 60.33
C VAL A 369 2.69 2.63 61.12
N TRP A 370 3.78 2.16 60.50
CA TRP A 370 4.80 1.34 61.16
C TRP A 370 5.56 2.10 62.27
N SER A 371 5.86 3.39 62.08
CA SER A 371 6.49 4.24 63.10
C SER A 371 5.64 4.49 64.32
N LYS A 372 4.31 4.23 64.26
CA LYS A 372 3.37 4.34 65.39
C LYS A 372 3.16 3.02 66.11
N LEU A 373 3.59 1.89 65.51
CA LEU A 373 3.43 0.57 66.07
C LEU A 373 4.71 0.01 66.72
N HIS A 374 5.81 0.66 66.47
CA HIS A 374 7.16 0.39 66.99
C HIS A 374 7.82 1.69 67.42
#